data_4ddc330f84ee6a2cdfc79e0570320b29
#
_entry.id   4ddc330f84ee6a2cdfc79e0570320b29
#
_cell.length_a   1.000
_cell.length_b   1.000
_cell.length_c   1.000
_cell.angle_alpha   90.00
_cell.angle_beta   90.00
_cell.angle_gamma   90.00
#
_symmetry.space_group_name_H-M   'P 1'
#
loop_
_entity.id
_entity.type
_entity.pdbx_description
1 polymer ?
#
loop_
_entity_poly.entity_id
_entity_poly.type
_entity_poly.pdbx_seq_one_letter_code
_entity_poly.pdbx_strand_id
1 'polypeptide(L)'
;MDFKQITLSDVGTLRPYLRAQYRSCDYSVLGVFMWADRFGYEYKIEDGVLFMRERSRHGGEYDYLLPLGEGSLCDRVHALRETVGGRLTMSLVPEDALDELRKEFDFTAAEEPDIADYMYKAEDLAYLAGKKYSKKRNLIHQFEKLYPDYTLEAITAENAHRIAECCAHDWSDAGLSELAIYENDHTREVLEDFAAYGCTGYALLTDGEVAAFCIGEVMGDTLIVHIEKGKREYKGAFQMINCLFAKTELEKCGIRYVNREDDVGDEGLRQAKQSYFPEYMLKKFRLEYE
;
A
#
# COMPACT_ATOMS: atom_id res chain seq x y z
N MET A 1 9.33 20.27 -19.53
CA MET A 1 8.10 19.47 -19.77
C MET A 1 7.14 19.77 -18.64
N ASP A 2 5.84 19.80 -18.94
CA ASP A 2 4.82 20.04 -17.91
C ASP A 2 4.47 18.74 -17.19
N PHE A 3 3.96 18.85 -15.97
CA PHE A 3 3.39 17.73 -15.24
C PHE A 3 2.18 17.16 -15.98
N LYS A 4 2.03 15.85 -16.03
CA LYS A 4 0.88 15.16 -16.61
C LYS A 4 0.25 14.20 -15.63
N GLN A 5 -1.05 13.97 -15.75
CA GLN A 5 -1.77 13.00 -14.92
C GLN A 5 -1.19 11.60 -15.09
N ILE A 6 -1.17 10.84 -13.97
CA ILE A 6 -0.78 9.44 -13.97
C ILE A 6 -1.96 8.61 -14.48
N THR A 7 -1.70 7.75 -15.43
CA THR A 7 -2.68 6.80 -15.99
C THR A 7 -2.10 5.40 -16.05
N LEU A 8 -2.94 4.38 -16.19
CA LEU A 8 -2.52 2.97 -16.30
C LEU A 8 -1.43 2.75 -17.37
N SER A 9 -1.48 3.49 -18.48
CA SER A 9 -0.47 3.40 -19.53
C SER A 9 0.94 3.83 -19.10
N ASP A 10 1.05 4.55 -18.00
CA ASP A 10 2.32 5.05 -17.47
C ASP A 10 3.04 4.05 -16.55
N VAL A 11 2.41 2.91 -16.19
CA VAL A 11 2.99 1.90 -15.29
C VAL A 11 4.39 1.48 -15.75
N GLY A 12 4.56 1.16 -17.03
CA GLY A 12 5.85 0.75 -17.58
C GLY A 12 6.94 1.84 -17.48
N THR A 13 6.53 3.11 -17.56
CA THR A 13 7.43 4.28 -17.46
C THR A 13 7.81 4.57 -16.01
N LEU A 14 6.85 4.47 -15.07
CA LEU A 14 7.06 4.88 -13.67
C LEU A 14 7.64 3.76 -12.81
N ARG A 15 7.33 2.50 -13.08
CA ARG A 15 7.82 1.35 -12.32
C ARG A 15 9.33 1.33 -12.07
N PRO A 16 10.23 1.70 -13.02
CA PRO A 16 11.66 1.74 -12.74
C PRO A 16 12.06 2.68 -11.60
N TYR A 17 11.26 3.71 -11.33
CA TYR A 17 11.46 4.68 -10.25
C TYR A 17 10.78 4.26 -8.95
N LEU A 18 9.60 3.64 -9.04
CA LEU A 18 8.81 3.13 -7.91
C LEU A 18 9.40 1.79 -7.43
N ARG A 19 10.65 1.85 -6.97
CA ARG A 19 11.38 0.71 -6.41
C ARG A 19 11.70 0.98 -4.95
N ALA A 20 12.21 -0.01 -4.27
CA ALA A 20 12.50 -0.05 -2.84
C ALA A 20 13.51 0.98 -2.34
N GLN A 21 13.29 2.27 -2.58
CA GLN A 21 14.02 3.33 -1.90
C GLN A 21 13.47 3.55 -0.49
N TYR A 22 12.14 3.38 -0.32
CA TYR A 22 11.44 3.54 0.95
C TYR A 22 10.52 2.35 1.19
N ARG A 23 10.23 2.05 2.45
CA ARG A 23 9.24 1.02 2.82
C ARG A 23 7.80 1.53 2.86
N SER A 24 7.59 2.82 2.59
CA SER A 24 6.28 3.45 2.56
C SER A 24 5.47 2.99 1.35
N CYS A 25 4.18 2.74 1.54
CA CYS A 25 3.26 2.33 0.48
C CYS A 25 3.11 3.38 -0.62
N ASP A 26 3.30 4.66 -0.30
CA ASP A 26 3.13 5.80 -1.22
C ASP A 26 4.13 5.80 -2.38
N TYR A 27 5.22 5.04 -2.28
CA TYR A 27 6.28 4.94 -3.29
C TYR A 27 6.28 3.59 -4.03
N SER A 28 5.21 2.85 -3.90
CA SER A 28 4.96 1.58 -4.59
C SER A 28 4.17 1.77 -5.88
N VAL A 29 4.16 0.78 -6.77
CA VAL A 29 3.40 0.88 -8.02
C VAL A 29 1.91 1.01 -7.71
N LEU A 30 1.36 0.06 -6.96
CA LEU A 30 -0.08 0.05 -6.70
C LEU A 30 -0.51 1.19 -5.76
N GLY A 31 0.33 1.56 -4.79
CA GLY A 31 0.10 2.71 -3.91
C GLY A 31 -0.03 4.03 -4.68
N VAL A 32 0.73 4.21 -5.77
CA VAL A 32 0.59 5.39 -6.63
C VAL A 32 -0.61 5.27 -7.56
N PHE A 33 -0.75 4.16 -8.30
CA PHE A 33 -1.72 4.06 -9.39
C PHE A 33 -3.15 3.90 -8.89
N MET A 34 -3.39 3.17 -7.82
CA MET A 34 -4.71 2.97 -7.24
C MET A 34 -5.34 4.28 -6.75
N TRP A 35 -4.52 5.22 -6.29
CA TRP A 35 -4.97 6.48 -5.70
C TRP A 35 -4.78 7.70 -6.63
N ALA A 36 -4.23 7.50 -7.83
CA ALA A 36 -3.85 8.58 -8.74
C ALA A 36 -5.01 9.55 -9.04
N ASP A 37 -6.17 9.04 -9.40
CA ASP A 37 -7.34 9.88 -9.71
C ASP A 37 -7.92 10.55 -8.46
N ARG A 38 -7.95 9.84 -7.32
CA ARG A 38 -8.52 10.35 -6.07
C ARG A 38 -7.78 11.57 -5.54
N PHE A 39 -6.44 11.52 -5.60
CA PHE A 39 -5.58 12.59 -5.11
C PHE A 39 -5.04 13.50 -6.22
N GLY A 40 -5.39 13.21 -7.47
CA GLY A 40 -4.97 14.00 -8.63
C GLY A 40 -3.46 13.95 -8.82
N TYR A 41 -2.88 12.74 -8.77
CA TYR A 41 -1.44 12.57 -8.97
C TYR A 41 -1.02 12.93 -10.38
N GLU A 42 0.00 13.74 -10.44
CA GLU A 42 0.67 14.14 -11.67
C GLU A 42 2.16 13.85 -11.55
N TYR A 43 2.81 13.62 -12.68
CA TYR A 43 4.25 13.40 -12.72
C TYR A 43 4.96 14.11 -13.84
N LYS A 44 6.27 14.28 -13.66
CA LYS A 44 7.23 14.75 -14.62
C LYS A 44 8.52 13.95 -14.48
N ILE A 45 9.14 13.57 -15.60
CA ILE A 45 10.49 13.01 -15.59
C ILE A 45 11.42 13.98 -16.28
N GLU A 46 12.50 14.35 -15.61
CA GLU A 46 13.53 15.25 -16.14
C GLU A 46 14.89 14.78 -15.62
N ASP A 47 15.87 14.68 -16.52
CA ASP A 47 17.23 14.26 -16.23
C ASP A 47 17.35 12.96 -15.41
N GLY A 48 16.45 12.00 -15.65
CA GLY A 48 16.41 10.71 -14.95
C GLY A 48 15.81 10.76 -13.55
N VAL A 49 15.20 11.89 -13.16
CA VAL A 49 14.49 12.07 -11.90
C VAL A 49 12.98 12.11 -12.15
N LEU A 50 12.25 11.31 -11.40
CA LEU A 50 10.79 11.34 -11.35
C LEU A 50 10.35 12.31 -10.26
N PHE A 51 9.61 13.33 -10.64
CA PHE A 51 8.88 14.24 -9.78
C PHE A 51 7.41 13.88 -9.81
N MET A 52 6.82 13.70 -8.63
CA MET A 52 5.38 13.48 -8.46
C MET A 52 4.79 14.54 -7.56
N ARG A 53 3.52 14.89 -7.82
CA ARG A 53 2.75 15.83 -7.00
C ARG A 53 1.30 15.39 -6.92
N GLU A 54 0.64 15.80 -5.85
CA GLU A 54 -0.79 15.62 -5.63
C GLU A 54 -1.47 16.96 -5.42
N ARG A 55 -2.81 17.00 -5.51
CA ARG A 55 -3.57 18.18 -5.12
C ARG A 55 -3.40 18.42 -3.63
N SER A 56 -2.99 19.65 -3.26
CA SER A 56 -2.72 19.96 -1.87
C SER A 56 -3.97 19.84 -1.00
N ARG A 57 -3.80 19.17 0.13
CA ARG A 57 -4.79 19.10 1.21
C ARG A 57 -4.60 20.20 2.26
N HIS A 58 -3.59 21.06 2.09
CA HIS A 58 -3.11 22.01 3.11
C HIS A 58 -3.15 23.46 2.66
N GLY A 59 -3.92 23.77 1.60
CA GLY A 59 -4.18 25.16 1.17
C GLY A 59 -3.25 25.69 0.09
N GLY A 60 -2.30 24.89 -0.41
CA GLY A 60 -1.54 25.15 -1.63
C GLY A 60 -2.27 24.66 -2.88
N GLU A 61 -1.64 24.77 -4.04
CA GLU A 61 -2.16 24.15 -5.26
C GLU A 61 -1.74 22.68 -5.33
N TYR A 62 -0.47 22.39 -5.05
CA TYR A 62 0.12 21.05 -5.05
C TYR A 62 1.01 20.81 -3.84
N ASP A 63 1.02 19.57 -3.37
CA ASP A 63 2.04 19.02 -2.48
C ASP A 63 2.87 18.02 -3.28
N TYR A 64 4.18 17.99 -3.06
CA TYR A 64 5.12 17.16 -3.83
C TYR A 64 5.56 15.96 -3.01
N LEU A 65 5.70 14.81 -3.65
CA LEU A 65 6.32 13.63 -3.04
C LEU A 65 7.85 13.74 -3.13
N LEU A 66 8.57 12.88 -2.41
CA LEU A 66 10.02 12.79 -2.57
C LEU A 66 10.37 12.45 -4.02
N PRO A 67 11.29 13.19 -4.64
CA PRO A 67 11.74 12.87 -5.98
C PRO A 67 12.52 11.56 -6.02
N LEU A 68 12.24 10.71 -7.01
CA LEU A 68 12.82 9.38 -7.16
C LEU A 68 13.77 9.33 -8.37
N GLY A 69 14.82 8.53 -8.29
CA GLY A 69 15.78 8.39 -9.38
C GLY A 69 17.20 8.18 -8.89
N GLU A 70 18.15 8.41 -9.77
CA GLU A 70 19.58 8.31 -9.46
C GLU A 70 20.08 9.55 -8.69
N GLY A 71 21.24 9.42 -8.05
CA GLY A 71 21.87 10.49 -7.26
C GLY A 71 21.39 10.54 -5.81
N SER A 72 21.88 11.53 -5.05
CA SER A 72 21.47 11.72 -3.66
C SER A 72 20.06 12.28 -3.55
N LEU A 73 19.38 12.03 -2.43
CA LEU A 73 18.06 12.63 -2.17
C LEU A 73 18.15 14.17 -2.19
N CYS A 74 19.21 14.73 -1.61
CA CYS A 74 19.39 16.17 -1.56
C CYS A 74 19.53 16.79 -2.96
N ASP A 75 20.31 16.18 -3.86
CA ASP A 75 20.43 16.66 -5.26
C ASP A 75 19.07 16.67 -5.96
N ARG A 76 18.28 15.61 -5.78
CA ARG A 76 16.94 15.51 -6.37
C ARG A 76 15.98 16.55 -5.79
N VAL A 77 16.07 16.86 -4.49
CA VAL A 77 15.26 17.92 -3.86
C VAL A 77 15.70 19.31 -4.31
N HIS A 78 17.01 19.54 -4.53
CA HIS A 78 17.47 20.78 -5.17
C HIS A 78 16.85 20.96 -6.57
N ALA A 79 16.87 19.93 -7.41
CA ALA A 79 16.24 19.95 -8.73
C ALA A 79 14.72 20.19 -8.65
N LEU A 80 14.05 19.61 -7.66
CA LEU A 80 12.62 19.88 -7.42
C LEU A 80 12.38 21.35 -7.07
N ARG A 81 13.18 21.92 -6.16
CA ARG A 81 13.06 23.34 -5.77
C ARG A 81 13.27 24.29 -6.95
N GLU A 82 14.22 24.00 -7.82
CA GLU A 82 14.43 24.76 -9.07
C GLU A 82 13.22 24.67 -10.00
N THR A 83 12.63 23.46 -10.11
CA THR A 83 11.43 23.22 -10.93
C THR A 83 10.21 24.00 -10.39
N VAL A 84 10.04 24.04 -9.09
CA VAL A 84 8.88 24.70 -8.42
C VAL A 84 9.06 26.22 -8.41
N GLY A 85 10.27 26.72 -8.21
CA GLY A 85 10.63 28.15 -8.29
C GLY A 85 9.99 29.02 -7.20
N GLY A 86 9.56 28.44 -6.07
CA GLY A 86 8.87 29.15 -4.99
C GLY A 86 8.78 28.34 -3.72
N ARG A 87 7.73 28.59 -2.91
CA ARG A 87 7.46 27.81 -1.72
C ARG A 87 7.19 26.35 -2.10
N LEU A 88 7.92 25.43 -1.49
CA LEU A 88 7.77 24.00 -1.69
C LEU A 88 7.13 23.38 -0.45
N THR A 89 6.02 22.66 -0.65
CA THR A 89 5.42 21.76 0.33
C THR A 89 5.61 20.34 -0.17
N MET A 90 6.14 19.47 0.67
CA MET A 90 6.26 18.04 0.39
C MET A 90 5.34 17.26 1.34
N SER A 91 4.62 16.27 0.82
CA SER A 91 3.75 15.36 1.57
C SER A 91 4.29 13.94 1.57
N LEU A 92 3.73 13.09 2.41
CA LEU A 92 4.03 11.65 2.45
C LEU A 92 5.52 11.33 2.64
N VAL A 93 6.26 12.24 3.28
CA VAL A 93 7.71 12.08 3.50
C VAL A 93 7.93 11.10 4.64
N PRO A 94 8.54 9.92 4.39
CA PRO A 94 8.80 8.95 5.45
C PRO A 94 9.91 9.44 6.40
N GLU A 95 9.82 9.03 7.67
CA GLU A 95 10.72 9.48 8.74
C GLU A 95 12.21 9.26 8.43
N ASP A 96 12.53 8.18 7.75
CA ASP A 96 13.91 7.81 7.39
C ASP A 96 14.57 8.75 6.36
N ALA A 97 13.79 9.56 5.64
CA ALA A 97 14.32 10.59 4.76
C ALA A 97 14.70 11.90 5.48
N LEU A 98 14.14 12.16 6.67
CA LEU A 98 14.30 13.46 7.34
C LEU A 98 15.73 13.79 7.72
N ASP A 99 16.49 12.80 8.22
CA ASP A 99 17.87 13.03 8.68
C ASP A 99 18.82 13.36 7.54
N GLU A 100 18.56 12.83 6.34
CA GLU A 100 19.32 13.18 5.14
C GLU A 100 18.98 14.62 4.70
N LEU A 101 17.68 14.94 4.61
CA LEU A 101 17.22 16.26 4.18
C LEU A 101 17.69 17.38 5.12
N ARG A 102 17.70 17.16 6.44
CA ARG A 102 18.17 18.16 7.43
C ARG A 102 19.64 18.52 7.35
N LYS A 103 20.43 17.76 6.61
CA LYS A 103 21.85 18.10 6.40
C LYS A 103 22.05 19.30 5.48
N GLU A 104 21.10 19.55 4.57
CA GLU A 104 21.22 20.55 3.53
C GLU A 104 20.08 21.57 3.48
N PHE A 105 18.93 21.23 4.11
CA PHE A 105 17.74 22.07 4.00
C PHE A 105 17.16 22.44 5.37
N ASP A 106 16.73 23.69 5.48
CA ASP A 106 15.85 24.15 6.54
C ASP A 106 14.39 23.99 6.11
N PHE A 107 13.60 23.33 6.94
CA PHE A 107 12.16 23.13 6.73
C PHE A 107 11.43 22.91 8.06
N THR A 108 10.15 23.23 8.09
CA THR A 108 9.27 22.76 9.16
C THR A 108 8.71 21.39 8.81
N ALA A 109 8.62 20.50 9.81
CA ALA A 109 8.08 19.16 9.63
C ALA A 109 6.89 18.95 10.56
N ALA A 110 5.76 18.58 10.00
CA ALA A 110 4.55 18.20 10.74
C ALA A 110 4.28 16.72 10.54
N GLU A 111 4.26 15.95 11.63
CA GLU A 111 3.88 14.53 11.60
C GLU A 111 2.39 14.40 11.25
N GLU A 112 2.05 13.43 10.41
CA GLU A 112 0.68 13.09 10.02
C GLU A 112 0.34 11.67 10.51
N PRO A 113 -0.10 11.51 11.79
CA PRO A 113 -0.23 10.20 12.42
C PRO A 113 -1.25 9.27 11.77
N ASP A 114 -2.32 9.82 11.18
CA ASP A 114 -3.41 9.04 10.59
C ASP A 114 -3.02 8.34 9.28
N ILE A 115 -1.89 8.75 8.68
CA ILE A 115 -1.34 8.15 7.46
C ILE A 115 -0.03 7.39 7.68
N ALA A 116 0.36 7.14 8.94
CA ALA A 116 1.53 6.33 9.26
C ALA A 116 1.27 4.84 8.96
N ASP A 117 2.22 4.19 8.27
CA ASP A 117 2.07 2.79 7.89
C ASP A 117 2.33 1.84 9.06
N TYR A 118 1.49 0.80 9.15
CA TYR A 118 1.62 -0.28 10.11
C TYR A 118 2.65 -1.31 9.64
N MET A 119 3.80 -1.36 10.30
CA MET A 119 4.91 -2.26 9.96
C MET A 119 4.96 -3.46 10.90
N TYR A 120 4.97 -4.66 10.33
CA TYR A 120 5.02 -5.92 11.07
C TYR A 120 6.24 -6.73 10.67
N LYS A 121 6.77 -7.56 11.59
CA LYS A 121 7.69 -8.62 11.21
C LYS A 121 6.95 -9.65 10.36
N ALA A 122 7.52 -10.02 9.23
CA ALA A 122 6.92 -11.01 8.33
C ALA A 122 6.67 -12.35 9.05
N GLU A 123 7.63 -12.79 9.88
CA GLU A 123 7.50 -14.01 10.68
C GLU A 123 6.33 -13.94 11.68
N ASP A 124 6.07 -12.78 12.28
CA ASP A 124 4.97 -12.61 13.22
C ASP A 124 3.61 -12.83 12.56
N LEU A 125 3.41 -12.32 11.35
CA LEU A 125 2.17 -12.52 10.58
C LEU A 125 2.10 -13.92 9.96
N ALA A 126 3.21 -14.45 9.47
CA ALA A 126 3.29 -15.76 8.82
C ALA A 126 3.01 -16.91 9.79
N TYR A 127 3.47 -16.82 11.04
CA TYR A 127 3.38 -17.93 11.99
C TYR A 127 2.49 -17.64 13.19
N LEU A 128 2.14 -16.39 13.43
CA LEU A 128 1.31 -15.94 14.56
C LEU A 128 1.75 -16.56 15.90
N ALA A 129 3.06 -16.64 16.14
CA ALA A 129 3.64 -17.33 17.28
C ALA A 129 3.36 -16.59 18.60
N GLY A 130 3.27 -17.35 19.69
CA GLY A 130 3.13 -16.80 21.04
C GLY A 130 1.69 -16.52 21.48
N LYS A 131 1.54 -16.13 22.76
CA LYS A 131 0.24 -15.96 23.43
C LYS A 131 -0.55 -14.77 22.86
N LYS A 132 0.15 -13.70 22.43
CA LYS A 132 -0.49 -12.48 21.89
C LYS A 132 -1.38 -12.77 20.68
N TYR A 133 -1.03 -13.77 19.87
CA TYR A 133 -1.78 -14.16 18.65
C TYR A 133 -2.80 -15.30 18.85
N SER A 134 -3.02 -15.77 20.09
CA SER A 134 -3.92 -16.93 20.33
C SER A 134 -5.30 -16.74 19.74
N LYS A 135 -5.89 -15.53 19.81
CA LYS A 135 -7.21 -15.23 19.22
C LYS A 135 -7.19 -15.36 17.69
N LYS A 136 -6.11 -14.93 17.03
CA LYS A 136 -5.97 -15.03 15.57
C LYS A 136 -5.84 -16.48 15.14
N ARG A 137 -4.97 -17.26 15.80
CA ARG A 137 -4.85 -18.71 15.53
C ARG A 137 -6.16 -19.46 15.76
N ASN A 138 -6.92 -19.11 16.80
CA ASN A 138 -8.21 -19.73 17.04
C ASN A 138 -9.22 -19.50 15.90
N LEU A 139 -9.20 -18.31 15.27
CA LEU A 139 -10.03 -18.01 14.11
C LEU A 139 -9.57 -18.81 12.88
N ILE A 140 -8.27 -18.93 12.66
CA ILE A 140 -7.70 -19.77 11.60
C ILE A 140 -8.08 -21.24 11.80
N HIS A 141 -7.90 -21.80 13.00
CA HIS A 141 -8.32 -23.17 13.29
C HIS A 141 -9.84 -23.39 13.11
N GLN A 142 -10.66 -22.38 13.41
CA GLN A 142 -12.10 -22.47 13.13
C GLN A 142 -12.37 -22.51 11.63
N PHE A 143 -11.67 -21.70 10.84
CA PHE A 143 -11.78 -21.73 9.39
C PHE A 143 -11.37 -23.10 8.83
N GLU A 144 -10.20 -23.61 9.19
CA GLU A 144 -9.70 -24.94 8.77
C GLU A 144 -10.66 -26.07 9.11
N LYS A 145 -11.31 -25.99 10.29
CA LYS A 145 -12.29 -27.00 10.73
C LYS A 145 -13.59 -26.93 9.93
N LEU A 146 -14.05 -25.71 9.59
CA LEU A 146 -15.30 -25.49 8.86
C LEU A 146 -15.13 -25.75 7.36
N TYR A 147 -13.95 -25.50 6.82
CA TYR A 147 -13.65 -25.57 5.40
C TYR A 147 -12.35 -26.37 5.18
N PRO A 148 -12.33 -27.69 5.46
CA PRO A 148 -11.10 -28.51 5.42
C PRO A 148 -10.49 -28.62 4.01
N ASP A 149 -11.30 -28.45 2.97
CA ASP A 149 -10.89 -28.58 1.56
C ASP A 149 -10.58 -27.22 0.91
N TYR A 150 -10.29 -26.18 1.73
CA TYR A 150 -9.89 -24.88 1.21
C TYR A 150 -8.62 -24.99 0.36
N THR A 151 -8.51 -24.11 -0.62
CA THR A 151 -7.31 -23.97 -1.47
C THR A 151 -6.84 -22.54 -1.50
N LEU A 152 -5.52 -22.35 -1.64
CA LEU A 152 -4.90 -21.05 -1.91
C LEU A 152 -4.47 -21.03 -3.38
N GLU A 153 -5.01 -20.10 -4.14
CA GLU A 153 -4.73 -19.95 -5.57
C GLU A 153 -4.02 -18.60 -5.81
N ALA A 154 -2.92 -18.62 -6.55
CA ALA A 154 -2.27 -17.37 -6.96
C ALA A 154 -3.19 -16.62 -7.94
N ILE A 155 -3.29 -15.30 -7.77
CA ILE A 155 -3.99 -14.44 -8.71
C ILE A 155 -3.12 -14.24 -9.96
N THR A 156 -3.73 -14.48 -11.11
CA THR A 156 -3.10 -14.35 -12.44
C THR A 156 -4.03 -13.58 -13.37
N ALA A 157 -3.53 -13.15 -14.53
CA ALA A 157 -4.38 -12.51 -15.54
C ALA A 157 -5.57 -13.37 -15.96
N GLU A 158 -5.43 -14.71 -15.93
CA GLU A 158 -6.48 -15.63 -16.36
C GLU A 158 -7.61 -15.77 -15.33
N ASN A 159 -7.32 -15.65 -14.02
CA ASN A 159 -8.33 -15.87 -12.96
C ASN A 159 -8.78 -14.59 -12.24
N ALA A 160 -8.09 -13.46 -12.44
CA ALA A 160 -8.37 -12.21 -11.74
C ALA A 160 -9.82 -11.71 -11.97
N HIS A 161 -10.36 -11.88 -13.18
CA HIS A 161 -11.74 -11.50 -13.50
C HIS A 161 -12.77 -12.24 -12.63
N ARG A 162 -12.56 -13.51 -12.33
CA ARG A 162 -13.44 -14.30 -11.43
C ARG A 162 -13.45 -13.71 -10.01
N ILE A 163 -12.30 -13.22 -9.55
CA ILE A 163 -12.18 -12.59 -8.22
C ILE A 163 -12.88 -11.23 -8.23
N ALA A 164 -12.73 -10.46 -9.33
CA ALA A 164 -13.42 -9.19 -9.52
C ALA A 164 -14.95 -9.34 -9.52
N GLU A 165 -15.47 -10.38 -10.16
CA GLU A 165 -16.91 -10.70 -10.15
C GLU A 165 -17.42 -11.00 -8.74
N CYS A 166 -16.65 -11.73 -7.93
CA CYS A 166 -16.99 -11.96 -6.51
C CYS A 166 -17.06 -10.64 -5.72
N CYS A 167 -16.16 -9.68 -6.02
CA CYS A 167 -16.18 -8.36 -5.39
C CYS A 167 -17.48 -7.59 -5.67
N ALA A 168 -18.00 -7.69 -6.89
CA ALA A 168 -19.16 -6.93 -7.33
C ALA A 168 -20.47 -7.34 -6.59
N HIS A 169 -20.56 -8.58 -6.11
CA HIS A 169 -21.79 -9.12 -5.52
C HIS A 169 -21.80 -9.08 -3.99
N ASP A 170 -20.67 -9.09 -3.33
CA ASP A 170 -20.58 -9.42 -1.91
C ASP A 170 -20.22 -8.24 -1.00
N TRP A 171 -19.86 -7.09 -1.56
CA TRP A 171 -19.53 -5.90 -0.76
C TRP A 171 -20.57 -4.80 -0.95
N SER A 172 -21.46 -4.71 0.04
CA SER A 172 -22.38 -3.59 0.14
C SER A 172 -21.63 -2.34 0.60
N ASP A 173 -21.79 -1.24 -0.14
CA ASP A 173 -21.25 0.08 0.23
C ASP A 173 -22.02 0.75 1.38
N ALA A 174 -23.07 0.10 1.88
CA ALA A 174 -23.89 0.64 2.96
C ALA A 174 -23.08 0.82 4.25
N GLY A 175 -22.88 2.08 4.64
CA GLY A 175 -22.16 2.46 5.85
C GLY A 175 -20.63 2.53 5.70
N LEU A 176 -20.09 2.41 4.49
CA LEU A 176 -18.68 2.64 4.20
C LEU A 176 -18.38 4.14 4.04
N SER A 177 -17.15 4.53 4.32
CA SER A 177 -16.64 5.86 3.99
C SER A 177 -16.48 6.02 2.47
N GLU A 178 -16.46 7.27 1.98
CA GLU A 178 -16.18 7.55 0.56
C GLU A 178 -14.85 6.92 0.09
N LEU A 179 -13.85 6.89 0.96
CA LEU A 179 -12.54 6.31 0.65
C LEU A 179 -12.63 4.79 0.50
N ALA A 180 -13.39 4.11 1.37
CA ALA A 180 -13.61 2.67 1.29
C ALA A 180 -14.44 2.27 0.05
N ILE A 181 -15.39 3.10 -0.36
CA ILE A 181 -16.14 2.91 -1.62
C ILE A 181 -15.20 3.04 -2.81
N TYR A 182 -14.39 4.12 -2.82
CA TYR A 182 -13.38 4.33 -3.85
C TYR A 182 -12.41 3.13 -3.96
N GLU A 183 -11.90 2.64 -2.82
CA GLU A 183 -11.03 1.46 -2.77
C GLU A 183 -11.72 0.21 -3.36
N ASN A 184 -13.00 -0.01 -3.06
CA ASN A 184 -13.75 -1.15 -3.61
C ASN A 184 -13.89 -1.07 -5.14
N ASP A 185 -14.21 0.11 -5.68
CA ASP A 185 -14.35 0.31 -7.12
C ASP A 185 -13.01 0.08 -7.83
N HIS A 186 -11.93 0.69 -7.31
CA HIS A 186 -10.59 0.54 -7.91
C HIS A 186 -9.98 -0.85 -7.68
N THR A 187 -10.39 -1.58 -6.64
CA THR A 187 -10.02 -3.00 -6.48
C THR A 187 -10.45 -3.84 -7.69
N ARG A 188 -11.63 -3.56 -8.27
CA ARG A 188 -12.08 -4.25 -9.49
C ARG A 188 -11.22 -3.89 -10.69
N GLU A 189 -10.92 -2.61 -10.88
CA GLU A 189 -10.04 -2.15 -11.96
C GLU A 189 -8.64 -2.77 -11.85
N VAL A 190 -8.08 -2.83 -10.63
CA VAL A 190 -6.79 -3.49 -10.37
C VAL A 190 -6.84 -4.98 -10.75
N LEU A 191 -7.92 -5.68 -10.47
CA LEU A 191 -8.09 -7.08 -10.83
C LEU A 191 -8.28 -7.27 -12.35
N GLU A 192 -9.01 -6.38 -13.02
CA GLU A 192 -9.18 -6.41 -14.48
C GLU A 192 -7.84 -6.20 -15.21
N ASP A 193 -6.99 -5.32 -14.69
CA ASP A 193 -5.67 -4.99 -15.24
C ASP A 193 -4.51 -5.58 -14.46
N PHE A 194 -4.74 -6.67 -13.70
CA PHE A 194 -3.80 -7.24 -12.72
C PHE A 194 -2.38 -7.43 -13.27
N ALA A 195 -2.26 -7.96 -14.48
CA ALA A 195 -0.97 -8.19 -15.12
C ALA A 195 -0.17 -6.90 -15.38
N ALA A 196 -0.86 -5.78 -15.62
CA ALA A 196 -0.21 -4.51 -15.89
C ALA A 196 0.53 -3.97 -14.66
N TYR A 197 -0.02 -4.17 -13.46
CA TYR A 197 0.59 -3.69 -12.22
C TYR A 197 1.77 -4.53 -11.74
N GLY A 198 1.92 -5.78 -12.20
CA GLY A 198 3.00 -6.69 -11.80
C GLY A 198 3.01 -6.98 -10.29
N CYS A 199 1.84 -6.95 -9.68
CA CYS A 199 1.61 -7.29 -8.29
C CYS A 199 1.61 -8.80 -8.08
N THR A 200 1.72 -9.21 -6.82
CA THR A 200 1.45 -10.58 -6.36
C THR A 200 0.13 -10.59 -5.59
N GLY A 201 -0.57 -11.71 -5.63
CA GLY A 201 -1.83 -11.84 -4.90
C GLY A 201 -2.29 -13.27 -4.83
N TYR A 202 -3.17 -13.54 -3.88
CA TYR A 202 -3.74 -14.88 -3.66
C TYR A 202 -5.21 -14.78 -3.32
N ALA A 203 -5.96 -15.78 -3.80
CA ALA A 203 -7.35 -15.99 -3.43
C ALA A 203 -7.47 -17.27 -2.58
N LEU A 204 -8.20 -17.18 -1.48
CA LEU A 204 -8.57 -18.27 -0.62
C LEU A 204 -9.95 -18.77 -1.04
N LEU A 205 -10.01 -20.01 -1.51
CA LEU A 205 -11.24 -20.60 -2.03
C LEU A 205 -11.74 -21.70 -1.09
N THR A 206 -13.07 -21.82 -1.01
CA THR A 206 -13.78 -22.93 -0.35
C THR A 206 -15.01 -23.27 -1.18
N ASP A 207 -15.21 -24.56 -1.48
CA ASP A 207 -16.29 -25.04 -2.34
C ASP A 207 -16.34 -24.35 -3.73
N GLY A 208 -15.19 -23.91 -4.24
CA GLY A 208 -15.07 -23.19 -5.51
C GLY A 208 -15.38 -21.69 -5.44
N GLU A 209 -15.84 -21.18 -4.28
CA GLU A 209 -16.14 -19.77 -4.04
C GLU A 209 -14.94 -19.04 -3.42
N VAL A 210 -14.77 -17.77 -3.74
CA VAL A 210 -13.76 -16.92 -3.13
C VAL A 210 -14.21 -16.48 -1.73
N ALA A 211 -13.54 -16.99 -0.70
CA ALA A 211 -13.80 -16.63 0.70
C ALA A 211 -13.03 -15.36 1.12
N ALA A 212 -11.82 -15.18 0.59
CA ALA A 212 -10.98 -14.00 0.82
C ALA A 212 -9.94 -13.88 -0.29
N PHE A 213 -9.36 -12.69 -0.47
CA PHE A 213 -8.19 -12.51 -1.32
C PHE A 213 -7.32 -11.34 -0.82
N CYS A 214 -6.10 -11.30 -1.30
CA CYS A 214 -5.14 -10.24 -1.03
C CYS A 214 -4.32 -9.92 -2.29
N ILE A 215 -3.93 -8.65 -2.41
CA ILE A 215 -3.03 -8.16 -3.46
C ILE A 215 -1.99 -7.26 -2.80
N GLY A 216 -0.75 -7.40 -3.25
CA GLY A 216 0.34 -6.58 -2.77
C GLY A 216 1.54 -6.63 -3.71
N GLU A 217 2.63 -6.03 -3.29
CA GLU A 217 3.89 -6.06 -4.02
C GLU A 217 5.08 -6.18 -3.07
N VAL A 218 6.14 -6.84 -3.52
CA VAL A 218 7.37 -6.97 -2.74
C VAL A 218 8.34 -5.88 -3.16
N MET A 219 8.66 -5.00 -2.22
CA MET A 219 9.64 -3.93 -2.38
C MET A 219 10.83 -4.14 -1.46
N GLY A 220 11.97 -4.54 -2.03
CA GLY A 220 13.15 -4.88 -1.25
C GLY A 220 12.88 -6.03 -0.28
N ASP A 221 12.96 -5.76 1.02
CA ASP A 221 12.70 -6.72 2.09
C ASP A 221 11.28 -6.63 2.69
N THR A 222 10.38 -5.90 2.04
CA THR A 222 9.05 -5.59 2.57
C THR A 222 7.95 -6.00 1.59
N LEU A 223 6.97 -6.77 2.06
CA LEU A 223 5.70 -6.96 1.38
C LEU A 223 4.76 -5.80 1.74
N ILE A 224 4.30 -5.05 0.75
CA ILE A 224 3.23 -4.07 0.93
C ILE A 224 1.91 -4.73 0.57
N VAL A 225 0.96 -4.75 1.49
CA VAL A 225 -0.38 -5.30 1.31
C VAL A 225 -1.35 -4.16 1.04
N HIS A 226 -1.70 -3.98 -0.22
CA HIS A 226 -2.58 -2.91 -0.68
C HIS A 226 -4.06 -3.27 -0.51
N ILE A 227 -4.41 -4.49 -0.85
CA ILE A 227 -5.78 -4.96 -0.84
C ILE A 227 -5.84 -6.25 -0.04
N GLU A 228 -6.73 -6.29 0.94
CA GLU A 228 -7.02 -7.48 1.72
C GLU A 228 -8.51 -7.52 2.01
N LYS A 229 -9.24 -8.41 1.36
CA LYS A 229 -10.69 -8.54 1.45
C LYS A 229 -11.08 -9.95 1.89
N GLY A 230 -12.16 -10.05 2.66
CA GLY A 230 -12.70 -11.33 3.11
C GLY A 230 -14.18 -11.23 3.40
N LYS A 231 -14.93 -12.24 2.97
CA LYS A 231 -16.37 -12.34 3.20
C LYS A 231 -16.64 -12.70 4.65
N ARG A 232 -17.57 -11.99 5.30
CA ARG A 232 -17.87 -12.13 6.73
C ARG A 232 -18.48 -13.46 7.10
N GLU A 233 -19.19 -14.09 6.17
CA GLU A 233 -19.78 -15.43 6.36
C GLU A 233 -18.73 -16.53 6.51
N TYR A 234 -17.55 -16.38 5.92
CA TYR A 234 -16.44 -17.32 6.07
C TYR A 234 -15.60 -16.97 7.28
N LYS A 235 -16.07 -17.41 8.44
CA LYS A 235 -15.43 -17.07 9.72
C LYS A 235 -13.97 -17.49 9.75
N GLY A 236 -13.06 -16.53 9.94
CA GLY A 236 -11.62 -16.75 10.00
C GLY A 236 -10.90 -16.62 8.66
N ALA A 237 -11.62 -16.46 7.53
CA ALA A 237 -11.03 -16.32 6.21
C ALA A 237 -10.05 -15.13 6.12
N PHE A 238 -10.41 -13.98 6.71
CA PHE A 238 -9.56 -12.80 6.76
C PHE A 238 -8.23 -13.06 7.48
N GLN A 239 -8.27 -13.76 8.63
CA GLN A 239 -7.04 -14.11 9.34
C GLN A 239 -6.22 -15.14 8.59
N MET A 240 -6.90 -16.06 7.89
CA MET A 240 -6.25 -17.10 7.10
C MET A 240 -5.50 -16.51 5.91
N ILE A 241 -6.16 -15.66 5.11
CA ILE A 241 -5.51 -15.06 3.94
C ILE A 241 -4.33 -14.16 4.32
N ASN A 242 -4.46 -13.36 5.40
CA ASN A 242 -3.37 -12.55 5.92
C ASN A 242 -2.15 -13.40 6.30
N CYS A 243 -2.38 -14.48 7.05
CA CYS A 243 -1.31 -15.39 7.47
C CYS A 243 -0.66 -16.09 6.26
N LEU A 244 -1.46 -16.61 5.35
CA LEU A 244 -0.98 -17.32 4.16
C LEU A 244 -0.20 -16.41 3.22
N PHE A 245 -0.65 -15.16 3.01
CA PHE A 245 0.05 -14.21 2.18
C PHE A 245 1.43 -13.89 2.73
N ALA A 246 1.49 -13.49 4.00
CA ALA A 246 2.77 -13.21 4.67
C ALA A 246 3.71 -14.42 4.63
N LYS A 247 3.19 -15.63 4.88
CA LYS A 247 3.97 -16.87 4.87
C LYS A 247 4.49 -17.21 3.49
N THR A 248 3.65 -17.13 2.47
CA THR A 248 4.03 -17.46 1.09
C THR A 248 5.12 -16.52 0.58
N GLU A 249 5.00 -15.21 0.79
CA GLU A 249 6.00 -14.26 0.35
C GLU A 249 7.29 -14.31 1.21
N LEU A 250 7.18 -14.66 2.49
CA LEU A 250 8.35 -14.92 3.33
C LEU A 250 9.17 -16.12 2.81
N GLU A 251 8.50 -17.22 2.46
CA GLU A 251 9.13 -18.43 1.96
C GLU A 251 9.69 -18.24 0.52
N LYS A 252 9.01 -17.45 -0.31
CA LYS A 252 9.36 -17.24 -1.72
C LYS A 252 10.44 -16.17 -1.92
N CYS A 253 10.33 -15.05 -1.19
CA CYS A 253 11.13 -13.85 -1.41
C CYS A 253 12.04 -13.50 -0.23
N GLY A 254 11.90 -14.16 0.93
CA GLY A 254 12.69 -13.88 2.13
C GLY A 254 12.42 -12.47 2.71
N ILE A 255 11.18 -11.99 2.61
CA ILE A 255 10.80 -10.68 3.16
C ILE A 255 11.04 -10.63 4.67
N ARG A 256 11.38 -9.45 5.20
CA ARG A 256 11.57 -9.22 6.63
C ARG A 256 10.38 -8.53 7.26
N TYR A 257 9.71 -7.69 6.50
CA TYR A 257 8.60 -6.87 6.96
C TYR A 257 7.36 -7.04 6.09
N VAL A 258 6.21 -6.75 6.69
CA VAL A 258 4.94 -6.56 5.99
C VAL A 258 4.45 -5.17 6.37
N ASN A 259 4.24 -4.32 5.36
CA ASN A 259 3.56 -3.04 5.47
C ASN A 259 2.07 -3.27 5.13
N ARG A 260 1.17 -2.93 6.04
CA ARG A 260 -0.27 -3.02 5.83
C ARG A 260 -0.92 -1.64 5.73
N GLU A 261 -0.18 -0.67 5.23
CA GLU A 261 -0.60 0.71 5.02
C GLU A 261 -1.12 1.39 6.30
N ASP A 262 -1.69 2.56 6.18
CA ASP A 262 -2.23 3.37 7.27
C ASP A 262 -3.68 3.03 7.62
N ASP A 263 -4.28 3.77 8.55
CA ASP A 263 -5.68 3.63 8.95
C ASP A 263 -6.57 4.83 8.57
N VAL A 264 -6.01 5.83 7.90
CA VAL A 264 -6.67 7.08 7.49
C VAL A 264 -7.55 7.73 8.57
N GLY A 265 -7.24 7.49 9.84
CA GLY A 265 -8.02 7.97 11.00
C GLY A 265 -9.28 7.12 11.32
N ASP A 266 -9.52 6.02 10.61
CA ASP A 266 -10.63 5.10 10.92
C ASP A 266 -10.33 4.25 12.15
N GLU A 267 -11.14 4.40 13.20
CA GLU A 267 -10.95 3.69 14.48
C GLU A 267 -11.11 2.17 14.37
N GLY A 268 -12.00 1.69 13.51
CA GLY A 268 -12.21 0.26 13.32
C GLY A 268 -11.00 -0.38 12.63
N LEU A 269 -10.49 0.29 11.59
CA LEU A 269 -9.29 -0.12 10.87
C LEU A 269 -8.06 -0.06 11.78
N ARG A 270 -7.92 1.01 12.57
CA ARG A 270 -6.88 1.19 13.60
C ARG A 270 -6.86 0.02 14.59
N GLN A 271 -8.01 -0.31 15.18
CA GLN A 271 -8.14 -1.43 16.11
C GLN A 271 -7.81 -2.78 15.45
N ALA A 272 -8.27 -2.98 14.22
CA ALA A 272 -7.98 -4.19 13.46
C ALA A 272 -6.47 -4.35 13.23
N LYS A 273 -5.78 -3.29 12.75
CA LYS A 273 -4.34 -3.29 12.48
C LYS A 273 -3.53 -3.43 13.77
N GLN A 274 -3.82 -2.66 14.81
CA GLN A 274 -3.15 -2.76 16.13
C GLN A 274 -3.31 -4.15 16.77
N SER A 275 -4.42 -4.85 16.52
CA SER A 275 -4.65 -6.19 17.06
C SER A 275 -3.67 -7.26 16.53
N TYR A 276 -2.84 -6.92 15.55
CA TYR A 276 -1.73 -7.74 15.05
C TYR A 276 -0.36 -7.33 15.61
N PHE A 277 -0.31 -6.35 16.53
CA PHE A 277 0.90 -5.91 17.24
C PHE A 277 2.02 -5.48 16.29
N PRO A 278 1.87 -4.34 15.61
CA PRO A 278 2.90 -3.82 14.73
C PRO A 278 4.24 -3.69 15.46
N GLU A 279 5.33 -3.95 14.76
CA GLU A 279 6.69 -3.76 15.29
C GLU A 279 6.99 -2.28 15.49
N TYR A 280 6.56 -1.46 14.52
CA TYR A 280 6.64 0.00 14.58
C TYR A 280 5.64 0.64 13.61
N MET A 281 5.41 1.93 13.77
CA MET A 281 4.70 2.76 12.81
C MET A 281 5.75 3.47 11.95
N LEU A 282 5.66 3.31 10.63
CA LEU A 282 6.46 4.12 9.70
C LEU A 282 5.78 5.47 9.56
N LYS A 283 6.32 6.45 10.28
CA LYS A 283 5.79 7.80 10.31
C LYS A 283 5.97 8.52 8.99
N LYS A 284 5.01 9.37 8.67
CA LYS A 284 5.03 10.24 7.51
C LYS A 284 4.89 11.71 7.94
N PHE A 285 5.50 12.57 7.18
CA PHE A 285 5.59 13.99 7.49
C PHE A 285 5.23 14.84 6.29
N ARG A 286 4.60 15.96 6.59
CA ARG A 286 4.53 17.09 5.67
C ARG A 286 5.68 18.04 5.98
N LEU A 287 6.42 18.43 4.94
CA LEU A 287 7.53 19.38 5.03
C LEU A 287 7.17 20.68 4.32
N GLU A 288 7.49 21.81 4.94
CA GLU A 288 7.36 23.14 4.32
C GLU A 288 8.73 23.79 4.27
N TYR A 289 9.17 24.09 3.07
CA TYR A 289 10.43 24.78 2.77
C TYR A 289 10.15 26.26 2.56
N GLU A 290 10.96 27.11 3.21
CA GLU A 290 10.90 28.56 3.00
C GLU A 290 11.60 29.00 1.69
#